data_32daf801b6a1df239c29c29127c444ae
#
_entry.id   32daf801b6a1df239c29c29127c444ae
#
_cell.length_a   1.000
_cell.length_b   1.000
_cell.length_c   1.000
_cell.angle_alpha   90.00
_cell.angle_beta   90.00
_cell.angle_gamma   90.00
#
_symmetry.space_group_name_H-M   'P 1'
#
loop_
_entity.id
_entity.type
_entity.pdbx_description
1 polymer ?
#
loop_
_entity_poly.entity_id
_entity_poly.type
_entity_poly.pdbx_seq_one_letter_code
_entity_poly.pdbx_strand_id
1 'polypeptide(L)'
;EKIPGELVCKGANVMLGYYKNEEATAQTIDKDGWLHTGDMAIKDKEGNIFIKGRCKNMLLTASGQNIYPEEIEARLNNMPFVNESLVILSGDKLIALVYADNEEAYAQGFNTKQLEEAIENNRIELNKVLPAYCQITRVKLYPEEFEKTAKKSIKRFLYQDIAL
;
A
#
# COMPACT_ATOMS: atom_id res chain seq x y z
N GLU A 1 -16.16 5.80 15.28
CA GLU A 1 -15.26 5.42 14.18
C GLU A 1 -14.25 6.54 13.96
N LYS A 2 -12.97 6.19 13.87
CA LYS A 2 -11.91 7.16 13.65
C LYS A 2 -11.78 7.34 12.14
N ILE A 3 -12.15 8.53 11.64
CA ILE A 3 -12.02 8.86 10.22
C ILE A 3 -10.55 9.23 9.99
N PRO A 4 -9.84 8.58 9.05
CA PRO A 4 -8.49 8.97 8.69
C PRO A 4 -8.45 10.37 8.08
N GLY A 5 -7.42 11.15 8.40
CA GLY A 5 -7.13 12.45 7.82
C GLY A 5 -5.68 12.54 7.38
N GLU A 6 -5.36 13.54 6.55
CA GLU A 6 -3.98 13.80 6.21
C GLU A 6 -3.18 14.26 7.44
N LEU A 7 -2.01 13.66 7.64
CA LEU A 7 -1.07 14.10 8.66
C LEU A 7 -0.38 15.39 8.20
N VAL A 8 -0.56 16.46 8.98
CA VAL A 8 0.11 17.74 8.74
C VAL A 8 0.98 18.10 9.94
N CYS A 9 2.10 18.76 9.69
CA CYS A 9 3.06 19.15 10.71
C CYS A 9 3.35 20.66 10.66
N LYS A 10 3.56 21.26 11.84
CA LYS A 10 4.00 22.66 11.96
C LYS A 10 4.98 22.79 13.12
N GLY A 11 6.06 23.50 12.92
CA GLY A 11 7.08 23.75 13.96
C GLY A 11 8.40 24.21 13.37
N ALA A 12 9.35 24.52 14.24
CA ALA A 12 10.67 25.00 13.87
C ALA A 12 11.54 23.99 13.10
N ASN A 13 11.15 22.71 13.13
CA ASN A 13 11.78 21.61 12.38
C ASN A 13 11.23 21.41 10.97
N VAL A 14 10.20 22.16 10.58
CA VAL A 14 9.67 22.12 9.19
C VAL A 14 10.64 22.90 8.29
N MET A 15 10.93 22.32 7.11
CA MET A 15 11.80 22.94 6.12
C MET A 15 11.27 24.28 5.66
N LEU A 16 12.15 25.17 5.18
CA LEU A 16 11.76 26.45 4.56
C LEU A 16 11.13 26.24 3.17
N GLY A 17 11.47 25.14 2.48
CA GLY A 17 10.97 24.80 1.15
C GLY A 17 11.95 23.95 0.37
N TYR A 18 11.57 23.59 -0.86
CA TYR A 18 12.44 22.91 -1.81
C TYR A 18 13.35 23.91 -2.51
N TYR A 19 14.65 23.61 -2.56
CA TYR A 19 15.64 24.49 -3.19
C TYR A 19 15.31 24.77 -4.65
N LYS A 20 15.16 26.04 -5.01
CA LYS A 20 14.82 26.54 -6.35
C LYS A 20 13.56 25.89 -6.96
N ASN A 21 12.60 25.49 -6.13
CA ASN A 21 11.35 24.90 -6.58
C ASN A 21 10.17 25.45 -5.74
N GLU A 22 9.73 26.65 -6.08
CA GLU A 22 8.66 27.36 -5.38
C GLU A 22 7.31 26.64 -5.55
N GLU A 23 7.06 26.07 -6.73
CA GLU A 23 5.82 25.32 -7.01
C GLU A 23 5.69 24.10 -6.09
N ALA A 24 6.70 23.24 -6.01
CA ALA A 24 6.70 22.11 -5.10
C ALA A 24 6.62 22.54 -3.63
N THR A 25 7.21 23.68 -3.29
CA THR A 25 7.12 24.25 -1.94
C THR A 25 5.67 24.65 -1.61
N ALA A 26 5.00 25.38 -2.51
CA ALA A 26 3.63 25.82 -2.33
C ALA A 26 2.62 24.65 -2.31
N GLN A 27 2.91 23.55 -2.99
CA GLN A 27 2.11 22.31 -2.94
C GLN A 27 2.29 21.53 -1.63
N THR A 28 3.42 21.74 -0.93
CA THR A 28 3.77 20.96 0.25
C THR A 28 3.61 21.73 1.55
N ILE A 29 3.84 23.05 1.53
CA ILE A 29 3.66 23.91 2.70
C ILE A 29 2.57 24.92 2.37
N ASP A 30 1.50 24.90 3.15
CA ASP A 30 0.40 25.86 2.95
C ASP A 30 0.74 27.29 3.43
N LYS A 31 -0.15 28.22 3.12
CA LYS A 31 0.00 29.65 3.49
C LYS A 31 0.11 29.89 5.00
N ASP A 32 -0.38 28.97 5.82
CA ASP A 32 -0.37 29.06 7.28
C ASP A 32 0.86 28.36 7.88
N GLY A 33 1.75 27.79 7.03
CA GLY A 33 3.00 27.15 7.41
C GLY A 33 2.85 25.70 7.88
N TRP A 34 1.77 25.02 7.51
CA TRP A 34 1.62 23.58 7.73
C TRP A 34 2.25 22.79 6.58
N LEU A 35 3.09 21.84 6.93
CA LEU A 35 3.65 20.87 6.01
C LEU A 35 2.65 19.73 5.82
N HIS A 36 2.19 19.51 4.59
CA HIS A 36 1.40 18.37 4.17
C HIS A 36 2.31 17.20 3.89
N THR A 37 2.23 16.14 4.73
CA THR A 37 3.13 14.99 4.60
C THR A 37 2.76 14.08 3.43
N GLY A 38 1.51 14.14 2.98
CA GLY A 38 0.92 13.23 2.02
C GLY A 38 0.65 11.84 2.61
N ASP A 39 0.69 11.69 3.93
CA ASP A 39 0.35 10.46 4.64
C ASP A 39 -1.02 10.57 5.30
N MET A 40 -1.85 9.54 5.14
CA MET A 40 -3.11 9.40 5.85
C MET A 40 -2.88 8.75 7.21
N ALA A 41 -3.49 9.29 8.25
CA ALA A 41 -3.32 8.80 9.61
C ALA A 41 -4.62 8.88 10.42
N ILE A 42 -4.68 8.11 11.50
CA ILE A 42 -5.70 8.20 12.55
C ILE A 42 -5.00 8.58 13.85
N LYS A 43 -5.61 9.49 14.61
CA LYS A 43 -5.18 9.82 15.97
C LYS A 43 -6.13 9.20 16.98
N ASP A 44 -5.61 8.45 17.97
CA ASP A 44 -6.42 7.90 19.03
C ASP A 44 -6.69 8.93 20.15
N LYS A 45 -7.45 8.51 21.18
CA LYS A 45 -7.81 9.39 22.30
C LYS A 45 -6.60 9.72 23.18
N GLU A 46 -5.61 8.86 23.20
CA GLU A 46 -4.34 9.00 23.93
C GLU A 46 -3.35 9.91 23.18
N GLY A 47 -3.64 10.28 21.93
CA GLY A 47 -2.81 11.14 21.09
C GLY A 47 -1.83 10.38 20.20
N ASN A 48 -1.85 9.03 20.21
CA ASN A 48 -1.01 8.23 19.30
C ASN A 48 -1.49 8.37 17.86
N ILE A 49 -0.54 8.41 16.94
CA ILE A 49 -0.79 8.54 15.50
C ILE A 49 -0.46 7.22 14.82
N PHE A 50 -1.42 6.71 14.06
CA PHE A 50 -1.30 5.47 13.30
C PHE A 50 -1.38 5.79 11.81
N ILE A 51 -0.26 5.61 11.09
CA ILE A 51 -0.19 5.81 9.64
C ILE A 51 -1.00 4.69 8.96
N LYS A 52 -1.82 5.09 7.97
CA LYS A 52 -2.65 4.19 7.16
C LYS A 52 -2.05 3.92 5.79
N GLY A 53 -1.46 4.92 5.17
CA GLY A 53 -0.87 4.85 3.83
C GLY A 53 -0.65 6.23 3.24
N ARG A 54 -0.34 6.28 1.95
CA ARG A 54 -0.15 7.54 1.22
C ARG A 54 -1.48 8.07 0.70
N CYS A 55 -1.73 9.37 0.81
CA CYS A 55 -2.94 10.01 0.28
C CYS A 55 -3.18 9.67 -1.20
N LYS A 56 -2.13 9.75 -2.03
CA LYS A 56 -2.21 9.49 -3.48
C LYS A 56 -2.30 8.00 -3.87
N ASN A 57 -2.07 7.08 -2.94
CA ASN A 57 -2.19 5.64 -3.20
C ASN A 57 -3.53 5.08 -2.71
N MET A 58 -4.30 5.89 -2.00
CA MET A 58 -5.63 5.52 -1.53
C MET A 58 -6.53 5.12 -2.71
N LEU A 59 -7.16 3.98 -2.60
CA LEU A 59 -8.10 3.47 -3.60
C LEU A 59 -9.53 3.79 -3.13
N LEU A 60 -10.32 4.35 -4.04
CA LEU A 60 -11.72 4.64 -3.79
C LEU A 60 -12.60 3.59 -4.48
N THR A 61 -13.38 2.86 -3.69
CA THR A 61 -14.35 1.91 -4.24
C THR A 61 -15.58 2.62 -4.79
N ALA A 62 -16.36 1.96 -5.64
CA ALA A 62 -17.64 2.48 -6.14
C ALA A 62 -18.65 2.79 -5.01
N SER A 63 -18.53 2.11 -3.87
CA SER A 63 -19.35 2.36 -2.66
C SER A 63 -18.87 3.55 -1.82
N GLY A 64 -17.82 4.28 -2.26
CA GLY A 64 -17.27 5.43 -1.55
C GLY A 64 -16.38 5.08 -0.36
N GLN A 65 -15.92 3.84 -0.25
CA GLN A 65 -14.99 3.42 0.81
C GLN A 65 -13.54 3.70 0.42
N ASN A 66 -12.79 4.30 1.34
CA ASN A 66 -11.36 4.51 1.20
C ASN A 66 -10.60 3.26 1.62
N ILE A 67 -9.78 2.73 0.71
CA ILE A 67 -8.90 1.59 0.97
C ILE A 67 -7.46 2.08 0.94
N TYR A 68 -6.69 1.66 1.93
CA TYR A 68 -5.26 1.93 2.06
C TYR A 68 -4.49 0.65 1.68
N PRO A 69 -4.03 0.53 0.43
CA PRO A 69 -3.42 -0.70 -0.06
C PRO A 69 -2.19 -1.11 0.76
N GLU A 70 -1.44 -0.14 1.29
CA GLU A 70 -0.26 -0.40 2.11
C GLU A 70 -0.56 -1.19 3.39
N GLU A 71 -1.76 -1.01 4.00
CA GLU A 71 -2.16 -1.80 5.18
C GLU A 71 -2.38 -3.27 4.83
N ILE A 72 -2.93 -3.53 3.66
CA ILE A 72 -3.19 -4.90 3.16
C ILE A 72 -1.86 -5.54 2.77
N GLU A 73 -1.04 -4.81 2.02
CA GLU A 73 0.29 -5.26 1.57
C GLU A 73 1.23 -5.55 2.74
N ALA A 74 1.24 -4.70 3.76
CA ALA A 74 2.05 -4.94 4.95
C ALA A 74 1.70 -6.25 5.65
N ARG A 75 0.43 -6.67 5.62
CA ARG A 75 0.01 -7.96 6.17
C ARG A 75 0.37 -9.10 5.23
N LEU A 76 0.12 -8.94 3.93
CA LEU A 76 0.41 -9.97 2.93
C LEU A 76 1.92 -10.26 2.83
N ASN A 77 2.75 -9.22 2.91
CA ASN A 77 4.22 -9.35 2.89
C ASN A 77 4.80 -10.08 4.12
N ASN A 78 4.02 -10.26 5.20
CA ASN A 78 4.40 -11.06 6.35
C ASN A 78 3.91 -12.52 6.27
N MET A 79 3.28 -12.91 5.15
CA MET A 79 2.79 -14.27 4.96
C MET A 79 3.82 -15.15 4.23
N PRO A 80 3.74 -16.49 4.36
CA PRO A 80 4.70 -17.41 3.76
C PRO A 80 4.90 -17.18 2.25
N PHE A 81 6.15 -17.24 1.80
CA PHE A 81 6.56 -17.14 0.40
C PHE A 81 6.21 -15.82 -0.30
N VAL A 82 5.93 -14.76 0.43
CA VAL A 82 5.68 -13.43 -0.14
C VAL A 82 6.89 -12.53 0.08
N ASN A 83 7.60 -12.19 -0.99
CA ASN A 83 8.67 -11.19 -0.95
C ASN A 83 8.10 -9.77 -1.00
N GLU A 84 7.20 -9.53 -1.95
CA GLU A 84 6.57 -8.23 -2.16
C GLU A 84 5.15 -8.42 -2.67
N SER A 85 4.29 -7.50 -2.33
CA SER A 85 2.94 -7.45 -2.88
C SER A 85 2.53 -6.05 -3.27
N LEU A 86 1.62 -5.97 -4.23
CA LEU A 86 1.02 -4.72 -4.70
C LEU A 86 -0.48 -4.93 -4.85
N VAL A 87 -1.26 -4.18 -4.09
CA VAL A 87 -2.73 -4.22 -4.16
C VAL A 87 -3.22 -3.11 -5.08
N ILE A 88 -3.99 -3.50 -6.09
CA ILE A 88 -4.57 -2.61 -7.09
C ILE A 88 -6.09 -2.78 -7.15
N LEU A 89 -6.75 -1.77 -7.67
CA LEU A 89 -8.19 -1.83 -7.98
C LEU A 89 -8.36 -2.05 -9.48
N SER A 90 -9.00 -3.16 -9.85
CA SER A 90 -9.37 -3.47 -11.23
C SER A 90 -10.89 -3.52 -11.34
N GLY A 91 -11.49 -2.49 -11.96
CA GLY A 91 -12.92 -2.22 -11.80
C GLY A 91 -13.24 -2.00 -10.31
N ASP A 92 -14.19 -2.77 -9.78
CA ASP A 92 -14.58 -2.70 -8.37
C ASP A 92 -13.95 -3.82 -7.50
N LYS A 93 -12.92 -4.49 -8.01
CA LYS A 93 -12.30 -5.64 -7.34
C LYS A 93 -10.88 -5.33 -6.93
N LEU A 94 -10.55 -5.62 -5.67
CA LEU A 94 -9.17 -5.61 -5.20
C LEU A 94 -8.46 -6.87 -5.65
N ILE A 95 -7.29 -6.66 -6.25
CA ILE A 95 -6.42 -7.71 -6.73
C ILE A 95 -5.04 -7.49 -6.13
N ALA A 96 -4.42 -8.56 -5.65
CA ALA A 96 -3.04 -8.53 -5.20
C ALA A 96 -2.13 -9.16 -6.25
N LEU A 97 -1.15 -8.41 -6.71
CA LEU A 97 0.01 -8.92 -7.43
C LEU A 97 1.06 -9.31 -6.38
N VAL A 98 1.61 -10.51 -6.49
CA VAL A 98 2.58 -11.03 -5.53
C VAL A 98 3.84 -11.46 -6.24
N TYR A 99 4.95 -10.86 -5.89
CA TYR A 99 6.28 -11.38 -6.19
C TYR A 99 6.67 -12.36 -5.08
N ALA A 100 6.70 -13.64 -5.44
CA ALA A 100 6.91 -14.71 -4.48
C ALA A 100 8.40 -14.98 -4.22
N ASP A 101 8.71 -15.50 -3.04
CA ASP A 101 10.00 -16.07 -2.72
C ASP A 101 10.11 -17.50 -3.29
N ASN A 102 10.46 -17.55 -4.56
CA ASN A 102 10.62 -18.81 -5.27
C ASN A 102 11.79 -19.64 -4.69
N GLU A 103 12.86 -18.99 -4.22
CA GLU A 103 14.04 -19.69 -3.68
C GLU A 103 13.68 -20.42 -2.39
N GLU A 104 13.01 -19.73 -1.46
CA GLU A 104 12.55 -20.36 -0.23
C GLU A 104 11.53 -21.47 -0.51
N ALA A 105 10.56 -21.25 -1.40
CA ALA A 105 9.57 -22.25 -1.75
C ALA A 105 10.20 -23.52 -2.32
N TYR A 106 11.12 -23.41 -3.26
CA TYR A 106 11.83 -24.54 -3.84
C TYR A 106 12.74 -25.24 -2.83
N ALA A 107 13.42 -24.51 -1.95
CA ALA A 107 14.20 -25.08 -0.86
C ALA A 107 13.36 -25.92 0.10
N GLN A 108 12.09 -25.56 0.30
CA GLN A 108 11.11 -26.33 1.08
C GLN A 108 10.42 -27.45 0.28
N GLY A 109 10.80 -27.65 -0.98
CA GLY A 109 10.28 -28.74 -1.82
C GLY A 109 8.96 -28.43 -2.54
N PHE A 110 8.53 -27.16 -2.55
CA PHE A 110 7.34 -26.75 -3.29
C PHE A 110 7.64 -26.67 -4.79
N ASN A 111 6.75 -27.18 -5.61
CA ASN A 111 6.72 -26.88 -7.04
C ASN A 111 5.88 -25.63 -7.31
N THR A 112 5.91 -25.13 -8.56
CA THR A 112 5.19 -23.91 -8.96
C THR A 112 3.70 -23.94 -8.60
N LYS A 113 3.03 -25.07 -8.84
CA LYS A 113 1.61 -25.22 -8.54
C LYS A 113 1.32 -25.17 -7.03
N GLN A 114 2.16 -25.81 -6.23
CA GLN A 114 2.05 -25.77 -4.77
C GLN A 114 2.32 -24.38 -4.22
N LEU A 115 3.23 -23.62 -4.83
CA LEU A 115 3.46 -22.23 -4.49
C LEU A 115 2.24 -21.35 -4.83
N GLU A 116 1.63 -21.53 -6.00
CA GLU A 116 0.38 -20.85 -6.37
C GLU A 116 -0.75 -21.13 -5.36
N GLU A 117 -0.90 -22.40 -4.96
CA GLU A 117 -1.87 -22.82 -3.95
C GLU A 117 -1.56 -22.20 -2.56
N ALA A 118 -0.30 -22.11 -2.18
CA ALA A 118 0.12 -21.47 -0.92
C ALA A 118 -0.19 -19.96 -0.91
N ILE A 119 0.09 -19.27 -2.00
CA ILE A 119 -0.22 -17.83 -2.14
C ILE A 119 -1.74 -17.59 -2.17
N GLU A 120 -2.52 -18.47 -2.80
CA GLU A 120 -3.99 -18.40 -2.75
C GLU A 120 -4.52 -18.64 -1.33
N ASN A 121 -3.93 -19.57 -0.58
CA ASN A 121 -4.25 -19.78 0.83
C ASN A 121 -3.94 -18.54 1.68
N ASN A 122 -2.82 -17.85 1.42
CA ASN A 122 -2.50 -16.58 2.07
C ASN A 122 -3.63 -15.55 1.86
N ARG A 123 -4.15 -15.42 0.64
CA ARG A 123 -5.31 -14.54 0.35
C ARG A 123 -6.54 -14.92 1.18
N ILE A 124 -6.85 -16.21 1.24
CA ILE A 124 -8.01 -16.71 2.00
C ILE A 124 -7.87 -16.39 3.48
N GLU A 125 -6.70 -16.67 4.06
CA GLU A 125 -6.45 -16.39 5.49
C GLU A 125 -6.46 -14.89 5.78
N LEU A 126 -5.85 -14.06 4.91
CA LEU A 126 -5.86 -12.62 5.06
C LEU A 126 -7.28 -12.05 5.01
N ASN A 127 -8.12 -12.55 4.09
CA ASN A 127 -9.50 -12.10 3.96
C ASN A 127 -10.37 -12.37 5.18
N LYS A 128 -10.01 -13.35 6.03
CA LYS A 128 -10.74 -13.61 7.28
C LYS A 128 -10.62 -12.48 8.30
N VAL A 129 -9.55 -11.70 8.23
CA VAL A 129 -9.25 -10.61 9.17
C VAL A 129 -9.44 -9.21 8.55
N LEU A 130 -9.65 -9.14 7.24
CA LEU A 130 -9.93 -7.89 6.55
C LEU A 130 -11.43 -7.54 6.59
N PRO A 131 -11.79 -6.24 6.71
CA PRO A 131 -13.15 -5.77 6.47
C PRO A 131 -13.65 -6.20 5.08
N ALA A 132 -14.94 -6.44 4.93
CA ALA A 132 -15.54 -6.94 3.69
C ALA A 132 -15.17 -6.09 2.45
N TYR A 133 -15.13 -4.76 2.60
CA TYR A 133 -14.78 -3.83 1.51
C TYR A 133 -13.29 -3.82 1.16
N CYS A 134 -12.42 -4.42 2.00
CA CYS A 134 -10.98 -4.55 1.79
C CYS A 134 -10.56 -5.95 1.32
N GLN A 135 -11.50 -6.87 1.13
CA GLN A 135 -11.15 -8.24 0.78
C GLN A 135 -10.59 -8.34 -0.64
N ILE A 136 -9.48 -9.07 -0.75
CA ILE A 136 -8.82 -9.35 -2.03
C ILE A 136 -9.64 -10.40 -2.78
N THR A 137 -10.11 -10.04 -3.97
CA THR A 137 -10.90 -10.96 -4.81
C THR A 137 -10.03 -12.02 -5.47
N ARG A 138 -8.81 -11.65 -5.86
CA ARG A 138 -7.87 -12.51 -6.58
C ARG A 138 -6.45 -12.18 -6.21
N VAL A 139 -5.60 -13.19 -6.16
CA VAL A 139 -4.15 -13.05 -6.15
C VAL A 139 -3.57 -13.52 -7.48
N LYS A 140 -2.51 -12.86 -7.95
CA LYS A 140 -1.78 -13.24 -9.16
C LYS A 140 -0.29 -13.19 -8.87
N LEU A 141 0.42 -14.26 -9.16
CA LEU A 141 1.88 -14.26 -9.13
C LEU A 141 2.42 -13.32 -10.21
N TYR A 142 3.33 -12.45 -9.80
CA TYR A 142 4.06 -11.57 -10.69
C TYR A 142 5.46 -12.15 -10.92
N PRO A 143 5.92 -12.26 -12.18
CA PRO A 143 7.09 -13.09 -12.51
C PRO A 143 8.43 -12.51 -12.05
N GLU A 144 8.49 -11.23 -11.77
CA GLU A 144 9.71 -10.49 -11.46
C GLU A 144 9.51 -9.47 -10.34
N GLU A 145 10.61 -8.96 -9.79
CA GLU A 145 10.58 -7.92 -8.76
C GLU A 145 9.93 -6.63 -9.31
N PHE A 146 9.11 -5.97 -8.48
CA PHE A 146 8.48 -4.72 -8.88
C PHE A 146 9.50 -3.60 -9.06
N GLU A 147 9.30 -2.79 -10.11
CA GLU A 147 10.12 -1.59 -10.29
C GLU A 147 9.95 -0.61 -9.13
N LYS A 148 11.07 -0.09 -8.64
CA LYS A 148 11.14 0.80 -7.49
C LYS A 148 11.75 2.16 -7.83
N THR A 149 11.36 3.14 -7.02
CA THR A 149 12.05 4.44 -6.97
C THR A 149 13.42 4.30 -6.29
N ALA A 150 14.25 5.35 -6.36
CA ALA A 150 15.50 5.41 -5.60
C ALA A 150 15.31 5.24 -4.08
N LYS A 151 14.11 5.52 -3.55
CA LYS A 151 13.73 5.33 -2.15
C LYS A 151 13.16 3.93 -1.87
N LYS A 152 13.32 2.97 -2.80
CA LYS A 152 12.81 1.59 -2.71
C LYS A 152 11.30 1.45 -2.60
N SER A 153 10.53 2.46 -2.98
CA SER A 153 9.07 2.37 -3.07
C SER A 153 8.64 1.87 -4.44
N ILE A 154 7.70 0.93 -4.50
CA ILE A 154 7.17 0.39 -5.75
C ILE A 154 6.54 1.51 -6.59
N LYS A 155 6.86 1.57 -7.88
CA LYS A 155 6.26 2.50 -8.85
C LYS A 155 4.86 2.04 -9.24
N ARG A 156 3.89 2.20 -8.35
CA ARG A 156 2.51 1.70 -8.48
C ARG A 156 1.85 2.04 -9.82
N PHE A 157 2.15 3.22 -10.37
CA PHE A 157 1.56 3.69 -11.64
C PHE A 157 1.86 2.79 -12.83
N LEU A 158 2.93 1.98 -12.79
CA LEU A 158 3.27 1.03 -13.85
C LEU A 158 2.35 -0.20 -13.86
N TYR A 159 1.59 -0.43 -12.80
CA TYR A 159 0.83 -1.68 -12.57
C TYR A 159 -0.68 -1.47 -12.50
N GLN A 160 -1.17 -0.23 -12.63
CA GLN A 160 -2.60 0.09 -12.49
C GLN A 160 -3.47 -0.46 -13.62
N ASP A 161 -2.90 -0.56 -14.84
CA ASP A 161 -3.61 -0.97 -16.06
C ASP A 161 -3.20 -2.38 -16.53
N ILE A 162 -2.62 -3.20 -15.64
CA ILE A 162 -2.27 -4.57 -16.02
C ILE A 162 -3.55 -5.35 -16.34
N ALA A 163 -3.63 -5.85 -17.58
CA ALA A 163 -4.68 -6.75 -18.01
C ALA A 163 -4.62 -8.06 -17.18
N LEU A 164 -5.67 -8.34 -16.43
CA LEU A 164 -5.77 -9.43 -15.45
C LEU A 164 -6.63 -10.58 -15.97
#